data_ae2a740e2b9efcaff9c2002a9bd4bbc5
#
_entry.id   ae2a740e2b9efcaff9c2002a9bd4bbc5
#
_cell.length_a   1.000
_cell.length_b   1.000
_cell.length_c   1.000
_cell.angle_alpha   90.00
_cell.angle_beta   90.00
_cell.angle_gamma   90.00
#
_symmetry.space_group_name_H-M   'P 1'
#
loop_
_entity.id
_entity.type
_entity.pdbx_description
1 polymer ?
#
loop_
_entity_poly.entity_id
_entity_poly.type
_entity_poly.pdbx_seq_one_letter_code
_entity_poly.pdbx_strand_id
1 'polypeptide(L)'
;MKQSIICILCIAIGMPLLAESQTTRIDKNLTIYTDVMRQLDMNYVDTLNYDDLIESSINYMLHKIDPYTTYIPRREDDELRRMTQGKYGGVGSIIMYRDSNVYVSELYEGMPAQQSGLLPGDRFVKVDGMDCNGKNTKEVSEKLRGKAGTSIEIILERDSQLIAKQVTRRDIHLPAVGYATVLQDSIGYIFFNEFTTNSAQELLTALDGMVQNHGIQQLIIDLRGNGGGLIDEAIQIVGYFVPKGTEVVSTKGKVERTNHSYTTQTSPIFPNMPLVILV
;
A
#
# COMPACT_ATOMS: atom_id res chain seq x y z
N MET A 1 -43.85 -81.72 2.56
CA MET A 1 -43.26 -80.71 3.39
C MET A 1 -42.40 -79.78 2.49
N LYS A 2 -42.93 -78.63 2.13
CA LYS A 2 -42.16 -77.61 1.38
C LYS A 2 -42.04 -76.36 2.27
N GLN A 3 -40.80 -76.07 2.70
CA GLN A 3 -40.49 -74.89 3.44
C GLN A 3 -40.33 -73.76 2.42
N SER A 4 -41.19 -72.73 2.51
CA SER A 4 -41.02 -71.47 1.76
C SER A 4 -40.13 -70.55 2.52
N ILE A 5 -38.98 -70.20 1.94
CA ILE A 5 -38.05 -69.19 2.44
C ILE A 5 -38.55 -67.85 1.92
N ILE A 6 -39.01 -66.99 2.82
CA ILE A 6 -39.38 -65.58 2.52
C ILE A 6 -38.08 -64.78 2.65
N CYS A 7 -37.51 -64.33 1.52
CA CYS A 7 -36.46 -63.35 1.50
C CYS A 7 -37.07 -61.93 1.71
N ILE A 8 -36.81 -61.37 2.90
CA ILE A 8 -37.11 -59.96 3.16
C ILE A 8 -35.97 -59.10 2.53
N LEU A 9 -36.29 -58.50 1.40
CA LEU A 9 -35.42 -57.52 0.74
C LEU A 9 -35.50 -56.18 1.50
N CYS A 10 -34.59 -55.89 2.41
CA CYS A 10 -34.43 -54.59 3.01
C CYS A 10 -33.87 -53.62 1.95
N ILE A 11 -34.78 -52.86 1.30
CA ILE A 11 -34.36 -51.72 0.49
C ILE A 11 -33.97 -50.59 1.46
N ALA A 12 -32.68 -50.45 1.72
CA ALA A 12 -32.11 -49.28 2.36
C ALA A 12 -32.23 -48.13 1.38
N ILE A 13 -33.25 -47.32 1.53
CA ILE A 13 -33.37 -46.02 0.83
C ILE A 13 -32.28 -45.13 1.47
N GLY A 14 -31.12 -45.17 0.85
CA GLY A 14 -30.10 -44.17 1.12
C GLY A 14 -30.60 -42.80 0.71
N MET A 15 -31.16 -42.04 1.65
CA MET A 15 -31.32 -40.60 1.45
C MET A 15 -29.97 -40.01 1.14
N PRO A 16 -29.74 -39.41 -0.04
CA PRO A 16 -28.53 -38.63 -0.24
C PRO A 16 -28.57 -37.52 0.79
N LEU A 17 -27.61 -37.49 1.71
CA LEU A 17 -27.27 -36.28 2.45
C LEU A 17 -26.88 -35.26 1.37
N LEU A 18 -27.80 -34.42 0.97
CA LEU A 18 -27.55 -33.29 0.11
C LEU A 18 -26.59 -32.36 0.91
N ALA A 19 -25.32 -32.53 0.66
CA ALA A 19 -24.35 -31.55 1.16
C ALA A 19 -24.78 -30.19 0.64
N GLU A 20 -25.15 -29.30 1.54
CA GLU A 20 -25.53 -27.93 1.22
C GLU A 20 -24.44 -27.30 0.34
N SER A 21 -24.80 -26.80 -0.83
CA SER A 21 -23.78 -26.21 -1.73
C SER A 21 -23.10 -25.02 -1.08
N GLN A 22 -21.83 -24.76 -1.43
CA GLN A 22 -21.12 -23.60 -0.90
C GLN A 22 -21.87 -22.30 -1.20
N THR A 23 -22.51 -22.20 -2.36
CA THR A 23 -23.33 -21.04 -2.75
C THR A 23 -24.49 -20.83 -1.80
N THR A 24 -25.24 -21.89 -1.47
CA THR A 24 -26.39 -21.84 -0.52
C THR A 24 -25.93 -21.39 0.88
N ARG A 25 -24.74 -21.83 1.31
CA ARG A 25 -24.16 -21.39 2.60
C ARG A 25 -23.75 -19.92 2.58
N ILE A 26 -23.20 -19.43 1.46
CA ILE A 26 -22.85 -18.00 1.28
C ILE A 26 -24.14 -17.16 1.36
N ASP A 27 -25.18 -17.49 0.61
CA ASP A 27 -26.43 -16.73 0.57
C ASP A 27 -27.10 -16.65 1.95
N LYS A 28 -27.12 -17.76 2.69
CA LYS A 28 -27.63 -17.79 4.06
C LYS A 28 -26.85 -16.87 5.00
N ASN A 29 -25.51 -16.89 4.92
CA ASN A 29 -24.69 -16.06 5.78
C ASN A 29 -24.77 -14.57 5.40
N LEU A 30 -24.93 -14.24 4.11
CA LEU A 30 -25.17 -12.86 3.67
C LEU A 30 -26.52 -12.34 4.18
N THR A 31 -27.56 -13.20 4.20
CA THR A 31 -28.86 -12.84 4.81
C THR A 31 -28.71 -12.51 6.27
N ILE A 32 -28.00 -13.36 7.04
CA ILE A 32 -27.74 -13.10 8.48
C ILE A 32 -26.99 -11.77 8.66
N TYR A 33 -25.95 -11.54 7.85
CA TYR A 33 -25.16 -10.32 7.92
C TYR A 33 -26.03 -9.07 7.67
N THR A 34 -26.87 -9.12 6.62
CA THR A 34 -27.78 -8.03 6.28
C THR A 34 -28.82 -7.78 7.39
N ASP A 35 -29.33 -8.84 8.00
CA ASP A 35 -30.30 -8.71 9.09
C ASP A 35 -29.66 -8.11 10.34
N VAL A 36 -28.43 -8.46 10.67
CA VAL A 36 -27.67 -7.81 11.76
C VAL A 36 -27.50 -6.31 11.50
N MET A 37 -27.10 -5.91 10.29
CA MET A 37 -26.97 -4.50 9.92
C MET A 37 -28.30 -3.75 10.05
N ARG A 38 -29.41 -4.36 9.60
CA ARG A 38 -30.75 -3.78 9.74
C ARG A 38 -31.18 -3.64 11.19
N GLN A 39 -30.87 -4.62 12.07
CA GLN A 39 -31.18 -4.54 13.48
C GLN A 39 -30.35 -3.46 14.18
N LEU A 40 -29.10 -3.29 13.81
CA LEU A 40 -28.27 -2.19 14.30
C LEU A 40 -28.85 -0.82 13.92
N ASP A 41 -29.24 -0.66 12.64
CA ASP A 41 -29.86 0.57 12.16
C ASP A 41 -31.14 0.95 12.91
N MET A 42 -31.97 -0.05 13.23
CA MET A 42 -33.25 0.19 13.88
C MET A 42 -33.15 0.39 15.39
N ASN A 43 -32.14 -0.19 16.06
CA ASN A 43 -32.17 -0.34 17.50
C ASN A 43 -30.93 0.24 18.22
N TYR A 44 -29.85 0.57 17.51
CA TYR A 44 -28.67 1.13 18.17
C TYR A 44 -28.89 2.60 18.57
N VAL A 45 -28.37 2.98 19.73
CA VAL A 45 -28.67 4.30 20.34
C VAL A 45 -28.02 5.46 19.58
N ASP A 46 -26.81 5.24 19.02
CA ASP A 46 -26.05 6.26 18.32
C ASP A 46 -26.14 6.08 16.79
N THR A 47 -25.87 7.16 16.05
CA THR A 47 -25.75 7.10 14.58
C THR A 47 -24.49 6.32 14.21
N LEU A 48 -24.64 5.29 13.38
CA LEU A 48 -23.56 4.44 12.91
C LEU A 48 -23.03 4.88 11.54
N ASN A 49 -21.73 4.82 11.37
CA ASN A 49 -21.09 4.94 10.06
C ASN A 49 -21.01 3.54 9.42
N TYR A 50 -21.97 3.22 8.54
CA TYR A 50 -22.05 1.90 7.90
C TYR A 50 -20.89 1.63 6.94
N ASP A 51 -20.36 2.66 6.27
CA ASP A 51 -19.21 2.50 5.39
C ASP A 51 -18.00 1.98 6.15
N ASP A 52 -17.69 2.56 7.32
CA ASP A 52 -16.58 2.14 8.17
C ASP A 52 -16.80 0.77 8.79
N LEU A 53 -18.04 0.45 9.19
CA LEU A 53 -18.40 -0.87 9.73
C LEU A 53 -18.23 -1.98 8.69
N ILE A 54 -18.72 -1.74 7.46
CA ILE A 54 -18.60 -2.71 6.37
C ILE A 54 -17.14 -2.89 5.97
N GLU A 55 -16.38 -1.82 5.82
CA GLU A 55 -14.97 -1.87 5.49
C GLU A 55 -14.17 -2.65 6.55
N SER A 56 -14.38 -2.33 7.84
CA SER A 56 -13.75 -3.04 8.94
C SER A 56 -14.08 -4.52 8.94
N SER A 57 -15.34 -4.88 8.67
CA SER A 57 -15.79 -6.29 8.60
C SER A 57 -15.15 -7.04 7.43
N ILE A 58 -15.06 -6.41 6.25
CA ILE A 58 -14.42 -6.98 5.07
C ILE A 58 -12.92 -7.21 5.37
N ASN A 59 -12.22 -6.21 5.87
CA ASN A 59 -10.79 -6.32 6.18
C ASN A 59 -10.54 -7.36 7.28
N TYR A 60 -11.38 -7.44 8.31
CA TYR A 60 -11.28 -8.50 9.30
C TYR A 60 -11.45 -9.90 8.70
N MET A 61 -12.41 -10.08 7.81
CA MET A 61 -12.62 -11.35 7.07
C MET A 61 -11.40 -11.71 6.22
N LEU A 62 -10.86 -10.76 5.45
CA LEU A 62 -9.70 -10.96 4.59
C LEU A 62 -8.45 -11.35 5.40
N HIS A 63 -8.18 -10.67 6.50
CA HIS A 63 -7.08 -11.00 7.41
C HIS A 63 -7.19 -12.39 8.05
N LYS A 64 -8.41 -13.00 8.11
CA LYS A 64 -8.56 -14.40 8.52
C LYS A 64 -8.11 -15.40 7.45
N ILE A 65 -8.03 -14.98 6.20
CA ILE A 65 -7.57 -15.79 5.08
C ILE A 65 -6.05 -15.69 4.97
N ASP A 66 -5.52 -14.47 4.91
CA ASP A 66 -4.09 -14.17 4.92
C ASP A 66 -3.84 -12.73 5.44
N PRO A 67 -2.63 -12.41 5.92
CA PRO A 67 -2.34 -11.10 6.48
C PRO A 67 -2.10 -10.00 5.43
N TYR A 68 -2.03 -10.33 4.14
CA TYR A 68 -1.63 -9.42 3.07
C TYR A 68 -2.80 -8.92 2.23
N THR A 69 -3.91 -9.67 2.19
CA THR A 69 -5.09 -9.28 1.44
C THR A 69 -5.86 -8.17 2.16
N THR A 70 -6.02 -7.03 1.48
CA THR A 70 -6.70 -5.85 2.03
C THR A 70 -7.75 -5.35 1.05
N TYR A 71 -8.88 -4.87 1.55
CA TYR A 71 -9.88 -4.15 0.78
C TYR A 71 -9.61 -2.65 0.88
N ILE A 72 -9.43 -2.00 -0.26
CA ILE A 72 -9.25 -0.55 -0.37
C ILE A 72 -10.55 0.00 -0.97
N PRO A 73 -11.32 0.80 -0.21
CA PRO A 73 -12.57 1.38 -0.71
C PRO A 73 -12.29 2.44 -1.78
N ARG A 74 -13.25 2.62 -2.71
CA ARG A 74 -13.10 3.60 -3.81
C ARG A 74 -12.88 5.05 -3.34
N ARG A 75 -13.32 5.39 -2.12
CA ARG A 75 -13.06 6.70 -1.51
C ARG A 75 -11.57 6.95 -1.20
N GLU A 76 -10.76 5.89 -1.17
CA GLU A 76 -9.32 5.92 -0.93
C GLU A 76 -8.49 5.81 -2.21
N ASP A 77 -9.01 6.35 -3.33
CA ASP A 77 -8.27 6.39 -4.60
C ASP A 77 -6.86 7.01 -4.46
N ASP A 78 -6.69 7.95 -3.51
CA ASP A 78 -5.39 8.56 -3.23
C ASP A 78 -4.40 7.56 -2.59
N GLU A 79 -4.87 6.64 -1.75
CA GLU A 79 -4.03 5.58 -1.18
C GLU A 79 -3.58 4.59 -2.26
N LEU A 80 -4.51 4.16 -3.12
CA LEU A 80 -4.17 3.31 -4.27
C LEU A 80 -3.19 3.99 -5.22
N ARG A 81 -3.37 5.30 -5.47
CA ARG A 81 -2.43 6.08 -6.29
C ARG A 81 -1.05 6.19 -5.63
N ARG A 82 -0.99 6.35 -4.32
CA ARG A 82 0.27 6.35 -3.57
C ARG A 82 1.00 5.02 -3.73
N MET A 83 0.31 3.90 -3.51
CA MET A 83 0.88 2.55 -3.59
C MET A 83 1.33 2.16 -5.00
N THR A 84 0.64 2.66 -6.04
CA THR A 84 0.93 2.28 -7.43
C THR A 84 1.77 3.31 -8.18
N GLN A 85 1.57 4.60 -7.94
CA GLN A 85 2.21 5.68 -8.70
C GLN A 85 3.28 6.42 -7.88
N GLY A 86 3.46 6.10 -6.59
CA GLY A 86 4.32 6.88 -5.71
C GLY A 86 3.87 8.34 -5.55
N LYS A 87 2.57 8.60 -5.81
CA LYS A 87 2.01 9.96 -5.79
C LYS A 87 0.85 10.05 -4.82
N TYR A 88 0.77 11.12 -4.09
CA TYR A 88 -0.38 11.44 -3.25
C TYR A 88 -0.65 12.93 -3.25
N GLY A 89 -1.91 13.30 -3.09
CA GLY A 89 -2.26 14.71 -2.92
C GLY A 89 -1.94 15.16 -1.50
N GLY A 90 -1.14 16.22 -1.38
CA GLY A 90 -0.68 16.70 -0.08
C GLY A 90 0.02 18.04 -0.14
N VAL A 91 0.67 18.42 0.96
CA VAL A 91 1.35 19.71 1.11
C VAL A 91 2.87 19.61 0.92
N GLY A 92 3.47 18.42 0.95
CA GLY A 92 4.91 18.21 0.75
C GLY A 92 5.74 18.55 1.98
N SER A 93 5.37 18.00 3.14
CA SER A 93 6.13 18.11 4.38
C SER A 93 6.32 16.75 5.03
N ILE A 94 7.47 16.54 5.65
CA ILE A 94 7.73 15.46 6.59
C ILE A 94 7.43 15.99 7.98
N ILE A 95 6.67 15.23 8.76
CA ILE A 95 6.24 15.63 10.10
C ILE A 95 6.76 14.64 11.15
N MET A 96 7.04 15.14 12.35
CA MET A 96 7.54 14.36 13.46
C MET A 96 6.69 14.56 14.70
N TYR A 97 6.60 13.52 15.53
CA TYR A 97 5.95 13.60 16.84
C TYR A 97 6.99 13.81 17.93
N ARG A 98 6.80 14.82 18.74
CA ARG A 98 7.68 15.13 19.86
C ARG A 98 6.89 15.86 20.95
N ASP A 99 7.10 15.49 22.21
CA ASP A 99 6.51 16.14 23.39
C ASP A 99 4.99 16.34 23.27
N SER A 100 4.28 15.26 22.85
CA SER A 100 2.82 15.22 22.65
C SER A 100 2.29 16.16 21.55
N ASN A 101 3.15 16.65 20.68
CA ASN A 101 2.81 17.54 19.57
C ASN A 101 3.43 17.06 18.26
N VAL A 102 2.87 17.56 17.15
CA VAL A 102 3.37 17.28 15.81
C VAL A 102 4.02 18.54 15.25
N TYR A 103 5.21 18.36 14.67
CA TYR A 103 6.04 19.42 14.12
C TYR A 103 6.36 19.15 12.66
N VAL A 104 6.62 20.21 11.89
CA VAL A 104 7.29 20.11 10.60
C VAL A 104 8.76 19.71 10.86
N SER A 105 9.18 18.56 10.32
CA SER A 105 10.57 18.11 10.37
C SER A 105 11.35 18.61 9.17
N GLU A 106 10.80 18.37 7.97
CA GLU A 106 11.41 18.74 6.70
C GLU A 106 10.35 19.16 5.70
N LEU A 107 10.77 19.87 4.65
CA LEU A 107 9.93 20.31 3.55
C LEU A 107 10.54 19.84 2.23
N TYR A 108 9.71 19.27 1.36
CA TYR A 108 10.14 18.99 0.00
C TYR A 108 10.28 20.28 -0.79
N GLU A 109 11.40 20.40 -1.50
CA GLU A 109 11.73 21.59 -2.29
C GLU A 109 10.65 21.86 -3.37
N GLY A 110 10.25 23.12 -3.50
CA GLY A 110 9.25 23.57 -4.49
C GLY A 110 7.82 23.07 -4.21
N MET A 111 7.55 22.43 -3.06
CA MET A 111 6.22 21.93 -2.71
C MET A 111 5.39 22.96 -1.93
N PRO A 112 4.05 22.78 -1.90
CA PRO A 112 3.12 23.77 -1.35
C PRO A 112 3.42 24.25 0.06
N ALA A 113 3.85 23.35 0.96
CA ALA A 113 4.18 23.73 2.33
C ALA A 113 5.34 24.74 2.37
N GLN A 114 6.42 24.47 1.63
CA GLN A 114 7.56 25.38 1.52
C GLN A 114 7.13 26.70 0.88
N GLN A 115 6.39 26.65 -0.23
CA GLN A 115 5.94 27.84 -0.94
C GLN A 115 5.00 28.73 -0.11
N SER A 116 4.23 28.11 0.81
CA SER A 116 3.35 28.83 1.74
C SER A 116 4.12 29.39 2.95
N GLY A 117 5.42 29.15 3.07
CA GLY A 117 6.28 29.67 4.12
C GLY A 117 6.18 28.89 5.43
N LEU A 118 5.86 27.59 5.39
CA LEU A 118 6.12 26.70 6.52
C LEU A 118 7.63 26.56 6.67
N LEU A 119 8.10 26.29 7.90
CA LEU A 119 9.50 26.08 8.20
C LEU A 119 9.67 24.83 9.08
N PRO A 120 10.82 24.15 8.99
CA PRO A 120 11.17 23.12 9.97
C PRO A 120 11.12 23.69 11.40
N GLY A 121 10.52 22.94 12.32
CA GLY A 121 10.29 23.35 13.70
C GLY A 121 8.92 23.99 13.97
N ASP A 122 8.12 24.33 12.95
CA ASP A 122 6.74 24.80 13.14
C ASP A 122 5.90 23.70 13.81
N ARG A 123 5.19 24.03 14.89
CA ARG A 123 4.24 23.14 15.56
C ARG A 123 2.87 23.26 14.92
N PHE A 124 2.24 22.16 14.57
CA PHE A 124 0.85 22.15 14.13
C PHE A 124 -0.09 22.39 15.32
N VAL A 125 -0.91 23.42 15.22
CA VAL A 125 -1.95 23.77 16.19
C VAL A 125 -3.32 23.33 15.68
N LYS A 126 -3.64 23.69 14.42
CA LYS A 126 -4.87 23.22 13.74
C LYS A 126 -4.59 22.92 12.28
N VAL A 127 -5.29 21.93 11.73
CA VAL A 127 -5.31 21.61 10.29
C VAL A 127 -6.76 21.41 9.88
N ASP A 128 -7.25 22.28 9.00
CA ASP A 128 -8.60 22.24 8.45
C ASP A 128 -9.67 22.09 9.57
N GLY A 129 -9.58 22.94 10.59
CA GLY A 129 -10.44 22.95 11.77
C GLY A 129 -10.15 21.88 12.83
N MET A 130 -9.39 20.85 12.54
CA MET A 130 -8.99 19.82 13.50
C MET A 130 -7.92 20.36 14.46
N ASP A 131 -8.16 20.30 15.76
CA ASP A 131 -7.15 20.57 16.78
C ASP A 131 -6.08 19.46 16.76
N CYS A 132 -4.81 19.85 16.64
CA CYS A 132 -3.68 18.91 16.61
C CYS A 132 -3.08 18.59 17.98
N ASN A 133 -3.58 19.19 19.06
CA ASN A 133 -3.08 18.92 20.40
C ASN A 133 -3.37 17.46 20.81
N GLY A 134 -2.33 16.74 21.21
CA GLY A 134 -2.43 15.31 21.55
C GLY A 134 -2.64 14.36 20.38
N LYS A 135 -2.64 14.87 19.15
CA LYS A 135 -2.73 14.06 17.94
C LYS A 135 -1.36 13.49 17.55
N ASN A 136 -1.37 12.30 16.96
CA ASN A 136 -0.16 11.67 16.44
C ASN A 136 0.10 12.09 14.97
N THR A 137 1.26 11.68 14.41
CA THR A 137 1.63 12.00 13.03
C THR A 137 0.66 11.42 12.00
N LYS A 138 0.06 10.26 12.26
CA LYS A 138 -0.91 9.63 11.34
C LYS A 138 -2.14 10.52 11.18
N GLU A 139 -2.77 10.92 12.29
CA GLU A 139 -3.97 11.75 12.29
C GLU A 139 -3.74 13.10 11.61
N VAL A 140 -2.61 13.77 11.89
CA VAL A 140 -2.26 15.05 11.26
C VAL A 140 -1.95 14.86 9.78
N SER A 141 -1.20 13.80 9.42
CA SER A 141 -0.88 13.49 8.02
C SER A 141 -2.13 13.21 7.19
N GLU A 142 -3.11 12.47 7.72
CA GLU A 142 -4.38 12.21 7.05
C GLU A 142 -5.13 13.51 6.72
N LYS A 143 -5.08 14.51 7.60
CA LYS A 143 -5.67 15.84 7.35
C LYS A 143 -4.88 16.70 6.37
N LEU A 144 -3.55 16.59 6.38
CA LEU A 144 -2.69 17.30 5.41
C LEU A 144 -2.84 16.74 4.00
N ARG A 145 -3.14 15.45 3.87
CA ARG A 145 -3.43 14.78 2.60
C ARG A 145 -4.82 15.12 2.10
N GLY A 146 -5.06 14.84 0.83
CA GLY A 146 -6.35 14.98 0.16
C GLY A 146 -6.17 15.31 -1.32
N LYS A 147 -7.27 15.47 -2.04
CA LYS A 147 -7.27 15.68 -3.48
C LYS A 147 -6.41 16.89 -3.88
N ALA A 148 -5.49 16.69 -4.84
CA ALA A 148 -4.71 17.77 -5.42
C ALA A 148 -5.61 18.88 -5.96
N GLY A 149 -5.20 20.15 -5.78
CA GLY A 149 -5.96 21.34 -6.13
C GLY A 149 -6.92 21.81 -5.04
N THR A 150 -7.16 21.05 -3.96
CA THR A 150 -7.93 21.54 -2.81
C THR A 150 -7.05 22.33 -1.85
N SER A 151 -7.62 23.34 -1.18
CA SER A 151 -6.92 24.17 -0.21
C SER A 151 -7.30 23.80 1.21
N ILE A 152 -6.34 23.88 2.12
CA ILE A 152 -6.55 23.69 3.56
C ILE A 152 -6.00 24.87 4.34
N GLU A 153 -6.62 25.17 5.46
CA GLU A 153 -6.09 26.11 6.44
C GLU A 153 -5.21 25.35 7.45
N ILE A 154 -4.00 25.87 7.67
CA ILE A 154 -3.07 25.35 8.67
C ILE A 154 -2.74 26.47 9.64
N ILE A 155 -2.98 26.24 10.93
CA ILE A 155 -2.54 27.14 11.99
C ILE A 155 -1.32 26.49 12.67
N LEU A 156 -0.22 27.20 12.63
CA LEU A 156 1.07 26.78 13.18
C LEU A 156 1.44 27.67 14.37
N GLU A 157 2.29 27.17 15.24
CA GLU A 157 2.99 27.97 16.24
C GLU A 157 4.49 27.98 15.90
N ARG A 158 5.04 29.20 15.80
CA ARG A 158 6.44 29.50 15.60
C ARG A 158 6.86 30.60 16.56
N ASP A 159 7.90 30.38 17.36
CA ASP A 159 8.39 31.35 18.37
C ASP A 159 7.24 31.88 19.26
N SER A 160 6.35 31.00 19.69
CA SER A 160 5.15 31.29 20.51
C SER A 160 4.11 32.21 19.82
N GLN A 161 4.21 32.40 18.53
CA GLN A 161 3.23 33.14 17.73
C GLN A 161 2.41 32.19 16.86
N LEU A 162 1.10 32.46 16.80
CA LEU A 162 0.22 31.72 15.91
C LEU A 162 0.24 32.31 14.50
N ILE A 163 0.47 31.45 13.52
CA ILE A 163 0.58 31.80 12.11
C ILE A 163 -0.46 30.96 11.34
N ALA A 164 -1.41 31.62 10.68
CA ALA A 164 -2.33 30.96 9.78
C ALA A 164 -1.79 30.95 8.35
N LYS A 165 -1.87 29.82 7.69
CA LYS A 165 -1.47 29.60 6.30
C LYS A 165 -2.56 28.89 5.53
N GLN A 166 -2.79 29.37 4.31
CA GLN A 166 -3.63 28.68 3.33
C GLN A 166 -2.71 27.91 2.38
N VAL A 167 -2.85 26.59 2.34
CA VAL A 167 -1.96 25.72 1.54
C VAL A 167 -2.81 24.94 0.54
N THR A 168 -2.50 25.07 -0.75
CA THR A 168 -3.16 24.29 -1.80
C THR A 168 -2.42 23.00 -2.03
N ARG A 169 -3.09 21.86 -1.83
CA ARG A 169 -2.52 20.52 -2.04
C ARG A 169 -2.12 20.33 -3.50
N ARG A 170 -1.03 19.63 -3.71
CA ARG A 170 -0.55 19.21 -5.03
C ARG A 170 -0.23 17.72 -5.02
N ASP A 171 -0.08 17.14 -6.20
CA ASP A 171 0.49 15.80 -6.32
C ASP A 171 1.96 15.86 -5.86
N ILE A 172 2.26 15.12 -4.80
CA ILE A 172 3.59 14.94 -4.25
C ILE A 172 4.12 13.62 -4.79
N HIS A 173 5.24 13.65 -5.47
CA HIS A 173 5.93 12.45 -5.92
C HIS A 173 6.94 12.00 -4.88
N LEU A 174 6.83 10.74 -4.46
CA LEU A 174 7.83 10.08 -3.63
C LEU A 174 8.77 9.31 -4.56
N PRO A 175 10.05 9.69 -4.65
CA PRO A 175 10.97 8.97 -5.51
C PRO A 175 11.17 7.52 -5.03
N ALA A 176 11.19 6.58 -5.96
CA ALA A 176 11.48 5.19 -5.67
C ALA A 176 12.92 5.02 -5.19
N VAL A 177 13.86 5.78 -5.77
CA VAL A 177 15.24 5.88 -5.29
C VAL A 177 15.31 6.98 -4.22
N GLY A 178 15.29 6.58 -2.95
CA GLY A 178 15.36 7.51 -1.82
C GLY A 178 16.75 8.11 -1.61
N TYR A 179 17.79 7.33 -1.91
CA TYR A 179 19.19 7.76 -1.79
C TYR A 179 20.08 6.90 -2.69
N ALA A 180 21.06 7.51 -3.32
CA ALA A 180 22.07 6.82 -4.11
C ALA A 180 23.46 7.44 -3.88
N THR A 181 24.49 6.61 -3.69
CA THR A 181 25.87 7.06 -3.47
C THR A 181 26.86 5.99 -3.91
N VAL A 182 28.13 6.36 -3.99
CA VAL A 182 29.24 5.44 -4.25
C VAL A 182 30.05 5.25 -2.98
N LEU A 183 30.26 4.00 -2.59
CA LEU A 183 31.07 3.60 -1.43
C LEU A 183 32.42 3.07 -1.92
N GLN A 184 33.50 3.41 -1.20
CA GLN A 184 34.86 2.90 -1.47
C GLN A 184 35.25 3.02 -2.96
N ASP A 185 34.84 4.10 -3.61
CA ASP A 185 35.14 4.47 -4.99
C ASP A 185 34.68 3.50 -6.09
N SER A 186 34.08 2.36 -5.75
CA SER A 186 33.69 1.33 -6.75
C SER A 186 32.39 0.58 -6.48
N ILE A 187 31.75 0.80 -5.33
CA ILE A 187 30.52 0.12 -4.94
C ILE A 187 29.37 1.12 -4.99
N GLY A 188 28.42 0.91 -5.91
CA GLY A 188 27.15 1.65 -5.91
C GLY A 188 26.28 1.20 -4.74
N TYR A 189 25.65 2.14 -4.07
CA TYR A 189 24.63 1.90 -3.06
C TYR A 189 23.37 2.66 -3.44
N ILE A 190 22.25 1.96 -3.49
CA ILE A 190 20.92 2.53 -3.76
C ILE A 190 19.97 2.10 -2.65
N PHE A 191 19.40 3.06 -1.92
CA PHE A 191 18.27 2.85 -1.04
C PHE A 191 16.99 2.98 -1.85
N PHE A 192 16.22 1.89 -1.94
CA PHE A 192 15.07 1.77 -2.83
C PHE A 192 13.78 1.61 -2.02
N ASN A 193 12.92 2.62 -2.06
CA ASN A 193 11.76 2.76 -1.19
C ASN A 193 10.59 1.83 -1.54
N GLU A 194 10.10 1.88 -2.78
CA GLU A 194 8.90 1.18 -3.22
C GLU A 194 8.94 0.90 -4.72
N PHE A 195 8.23 -0.15 -5.18
CA PHE A 195 8.09 -0.48 -6.60
C PHE A 195 6.87 0.24 -7.19
N THR A 196 6.99 1.54 -7.40
CA THR A 196 5.93 2.39 -7.98
C THR A 196 6.13 2.57 -9.49
N THR A 197 5.13 3.10 -10.18
CA THR A 197 5.22 3.37 -11.63
C THR A 197 6.47 4.20 -11.97
N ASN A 198 7.25 3.74 -12.94
CA ASN A 198 8.55 4.26 -13.36
C ASN A 198 9.72 4.05 -12.37
N SER A 199 9.54 3.31 -11.31
CA SER A 199 10.59 3.05 -10.33
C SER A 199 11.78 2.31 -10.92
N ALA A 200 11.54 1.42 -11.88
CA ALA A 200 12.61 0.75 -12.61
C ALA A 200 13.46 1.74 -13.41
N GLN A 201 12.84 2.73 -14.04
CA GLN A 201 13.57 3.77 -14.77
C GLN A 201 14.33 4.69 -13.82
N GLU A 202 13.80 5.02 -12.66
CA GLU A 202 14.51 5.80 -11.63
C GLU A 202 15.77 5.07 -11.16
N LEU A 203 15.64 3.77 -10.85
CA LEU A 203 16.78 2.93 -10.46
C LEU A 203 17.81 2.85 -11.59
N LEU A 204 17.38 2.61 -12.82
CA LEU A 204 18.28 2.57 -13.96
C LEU A 204 19.04 3.88 -14.14
N THR A 205 18.36 5.01 -14.01
CA THR A 205 18.99 6.34 -14.15
C THR A 205 20.04 6.58 -13.07
N ALA A 206 19.75 6.23 -11.81
CA ALA A 206 20.68 6.35 -10.70
C ALA A 206 21.91 5.43 -10.90
N LEU A 207 21.66 4.16 -11.28
CA LEU A 207 22.72 3.17 -11.52
C LEU A 207 23.61 3.58 -12.69
N ASP A 208 23.02 3.95 -13.82
CA ASP A 208 23.74 4.35 -15.01
C ASP A 208 24.60 5.58 -14.75
N GLY A 209 24.08 6.57 -14.01
CA GLY A 209 24.84 7.73 -13.57
C GLY A 209 26.06 7.35 -12.71
N MET A 210 25.94 6.38 -11.81
CA MET A 210 27.07 5.90 -11.01
C MET A 210 28.08 5.12 -11.84
N VAL A 211 27.63 4.32 -12.79
CA VAL A 211 28.52 3.59 -13.72
C VAL A 211 29.31 4.57 -14.59
N GLN A 212 28.63 5.54 -15.20
CA GLN A 212 29.28 6.48 -16.14
C GLN A 212 30.18 7.48 -15.44
N ASN A 213 29.80 8.02 -14.27
CA ASN A 213 30.55 9.08 -13.61
C ASN A 213 31.62 8.56 -12.65
N HIS A 214 31.44 7.36 -12.10
CA HIS A 214 32.32 6.79 -11.07
C HIS A 214 32.88 5.41 -11.42
N GLY A 215 32.43 4.79 -12.51
CA GLY A 215 32.94 3.49 -12.94
C GLY A 215 32.68 2.37 -11.93
N ILE A 216 31.54 2.39 -11.22
CA ILE A 216 31.24 1.37 -10.22
C ILE A 216 31.22 -0.02 -10.86
N GLN A 217 31.66 -1.02 -10.10
CA GLN A 217 31.76 -2.40 -10.55
C GLN A 217 30.86 -3.37 -9.77
N GLN A 218 30.26 -2.91 -8.70
CA GLN A 218 29.41 -3.69 -7.78
C GLN A 218 28.26 -2.81 -7.32
N LEU A 219 27.13 -3.44 -6.95
CA LEU A 219 25.94 -2.72 -6.53
C LEU A 219 25.34 -3.33 -5.26
N ILE A 220 24.95 -2.47 -4.34
CA ILE A 220 24.10 -2.80 -3.19
C ILE A 220 22.76 -2.11 -3.42
N ILE A 221 21.68 -2.90 -3.44
CA ILE A 221 20.30 -2.39 -3.40
C ILE A 221 19.76 -2.65 -2.00
N ASP A 222 19.40 -1.60 -1.29
CA ASP A 222 18.84 -1.69 0.04
C ASP A 222 17.31 -1.59 -0.04
N LEU A 223 16.64 -2.71 0.25
CA LEU A 223 15.19 -2.86 0.29
C LEU A 223 14.66 -2.90 1.74
N ARG A 224 15.46 -2.60 2.73
CA ARG A 224 15.00 -2.61 4.14
C ARG A 224 13.93 -1.55 4.32
N GLY A 225 12.75 -1.99 4.83
CA GLY A 225 11.56 -1.15 4.96
C GLY A 225 10.76 -0.96 3.66
N ASN A 226 11.19 -1.56 2.54
CA ASN A 226 10.41 -1.58 1.30
C ASN A 226 9.18 -2.50 1.46
N GLY A 227 7.98 -1.94 1.26
CA GLY A 227 6.71 -2.66 1.37
C GLY A 227 6.31 -3.43 0.12
N GLY A 228 7.11 -3.39 -0.96
CA GLY A 228 6.79 -4.01 -2.25
C GLY A 228 6.28 -3.01 -3.28
N GLY A 229 5.25 -3.39 -4.07
CA GLY A 229 4.62 -2.55 -5.08
C GLY A 229 4.27 -3.31 -6.36
N LEU A 230 4.49 -2.69 -7.52
CA LEU A 230 4.11 -3.22 -8.82
C LEU A 230 5.04 -4.34 -9.27
N ILE A 231 4.47 -5.50 -9.56
CA ILE A 231 5.20 -6.68 -10.06
C ILE A 231 5.94 -6.37 -11.37
N ASP A 232 5.33 -5.61 -12.28
CA ASP A 232 5.92 -5.27 -13.57
C ASP A 232 7.22 -4.46 -13.42
N GLU A 233 7.27 -3.55 -12.45
CA GLU A 233 8.47 -2.78 -12.14
C GLU A 233 9.59 -3.67 -11.58
N ALA A 234 9.23 -4.60 -10.69
CA ALA A 234 10.18 -5.57 -10.15
C ALA A 234 10.76 -6.48 -11.25
N ILE A 235 9.92 -6.96 -12.18
CA ILE A 235 10.36 -7.76 -13.34
C ILE A 235 11.32 -6.97 -14.21
N GLN A 236 11.03 -5.70 -14.44
CA GLN A 236 11.88 -4.83 -15.26
C GLN A 236 13.24 -4.61 -14.58
N ILE A 237 13.26 -4.35 -13.26
CA ILE A 237 14.50 -4.20 -12.48
C ILE A 237 15.35 -5.48 -12.55
N VAL A 238 14.73 -6.65 -12.30
CA VAL A 238 15.42 -7.95 -12.40
C VAL A 238 15.99 -8.14 -13.83
N GLY A 239 15.23 -7.72 -14.85
CA GLY A 239 15.65 -7.78 -16.26
C GLY A 239 16.89 -6.95 -16.59
N TYR A 240 17.30 -6.00 -15.74
CA TYR A 240 18.57 -5.29 -15.92
C TYR A 240 19.80 -6.16 -15.66
N PHE A 241 19.65 -7.25 -14.89
CA PHE A 241 20.77 -8.07 -14.41
C PHE A 241 20.75 -9.49 -14.94
N VAL A 242 19.58 -10.05 -15.29
CA VAL A 242 19.46 -11.47 -15.69
C VAL A 242 18.98 -11.63 -17.13
N PRO A 243 19.27 -12.77 -17.80
CA PRO A 243 18.89 -13.01 -19.19
C PRO A 243 17.39 -12.88 -19.45
N LYS A 244 17.02 -12.44 -20.64
CA LYS A 244 15.64 -12.43 -21.13
C LYS A 244 15.02 -13.83 -21.04
N GLY A 245 13.76 -13.91 -20.57
CA GLY A 245 13.01 -15.14 -20.42
C GLY A 245 13.25 -15.86 -19.10
N THR A 246 14.05 -15.27 -18.18
CA THR A 246 14.20 -15.79 -16.82
C THR A 246 12.90 -15.60 -16.05
N GLU A 247 12.37 -16.67 -15.44
CA GLU A 247 11.21 -16.58 -14.55
C GLU A 247 11.60 -15.82 -13.30
N VAL A 248 10.81 -14.79 -12.96
CA VAL A 248 11.03 -13.90 -11.82
C VAL A 248 10.06 -14.26 -10.69
N VAL A 249 8.79 -14.43 -11.03
CA VAL A 249 7.72 -14.71 -10.08
C VAL A 249 6.59 -15.45 -10.79
N SER A 250 5.84 -16.26 -10.05
CA SER A 250 4.61 -16.86 -10.55
C SER A 250 3.46 -16.65 -9.56
N THR A 251 2.26 -16.52 -10.10
CA THR A 251 1.01 -16.52 -9.33
C THR A 251 0.27 -17.81 -9.55
N LYS A 252 -0.35 -18.34 -8.51
CA LYS A 252 -1.15 -19.55 -8.56
C LYS A 252 -2.46 -19.37 -7.81
N GLY A 253 -3.55 -19.61 -8.47
CA GLY A 253 -4.87 -19.54 -7.87
C GLY A 253 -5.68 -20.81 -8.08
N LYS A 254 -6.88 -20.85 -7.50
CA LYS A 254 -7.80 -21.99 -7.62
C LYS A 254 -8.25 -22.24 -9.06
N VAL A 255 -8.34 -21.18 -9.85
CA VAL A 255 -8.78 -21.23 -11.25
C VAL A 255 -7.55 -21.09 -12.13
N GLU A 256 -7.38 -21.99 -13.11
CA GLU A 256 -6.20 -22.05 -13.98
C GLU A 256 -5.88 -20.70 -14.66
N ARG A 257 -6.91 -19.95 -15.06
CA ARG A 257 -6.73 -18.60 -15.67
C ARG A 257 -6.05 -17.57 -14.76
N THR A 258 -5.91 -17.87 -13.47
CA THR A 258 -5.20 -17.00 -12.50
C THR A 258 -3.76 -17.42 -12.27
N ASN A 259 -3.31 -18.49 -12.97
CA ASN A 259 -1.93 -18.92 -12.93
C ASN A 259 -1.14 -18.18 -14.00
N HIS A 260 -0.15 -17.41 -13.57
CA HIS A 260 0.73 -16.68 -14.47
C HIS A 260 2.17 -16.88 -14.05
N SER A 261 3.06 -17.07 -15.03
CA SER A 261 4.51 -17.00 -14.84
C SER A 261 5.00 -15.72 -15.48
N TYR A 262 5.69 -14.92 -14.71
CA TYR A 262 6.23 -13.64 -15.15
C TYR A 262 7.72 -13.78 -15.38
N THR A 263 8.15 -13.43 -16.59
CA THR A 263 9.53 -13.56 -17.02
C THR A 263 10.11 -12.22 -17.45
N THR A 264 11.43 -12.08 -17.37
CA THR A 264 12.14 -10.91 -17.88
C THR A 264 11.92 -10.74 -19.38
N GLN A 265 11.69 -9.50 -19.83
CA GLN A 265 11.28 -9.19 -21.20
C GLN A 265 12.41 -8.64 -22.08
N THR A 266 13.49 -8.16 -21.47
CA THR A 266 14.62 -7.50 -22.14
C THR A 266 15.92 -8.25 -21.95
N SER A 267 16.92 -7.99 -22.79
CA SER A 267 18.29 -8.41 -22.52
C SER A 267 18.87 -7.59 -21.36
N PRO A 268 19.71 -8.19 -20.51
CA PRO A 268 20.27 -7.48 -19.38
C PRO A 268 21.22 -6.34 -19.81
N ILE A 269 21.16 -5.25 -19.06
CA ILE A 269 22.06 -4.10 -19.24
C ILE A 269 23.37 -4.33 -18.46
N PHE A 270 23.25 -4.95 -17.29
CA PHE A 270 24.37 -5.20 -16.38
C PHE A 270 24.52 -6.70 -16.03
N PRO A 271 24.78 -7.59 -17.04
CA PRO A 271 24.72 -9.04 -16.84
C PRO A 271 25.80 -9.60 -15.89
N ASN A 272 26.87 -8.87 -15.67
CA ASN A 272 28.03 -9.31 -14.88
C ASN A 272 28.25 -8.44 -13.62
N MET A 273 27.31 -7.58 -13.25
CA MET A 273 27.45 -6.73 -12.09
C MET A 273 27.19 -7.54 -10.81
N PRO A 274 28.16 -7.72 -9.93
CA PRO A 274 27.94 -8.32 -8.61
C PRO A 274 26.91 -7.50 -7.85
N LEU A 275 25.87 -8.17 -7.33
CA LEU A 275 24.72 -7.55 -6.69
C LEU A 275 24.53 -8.10 -5.28
N VAL A 276 24.35 -7.22 -4.32
CA VAL A 276 23.92 -7.51 -2.95
C VAL A 276 22.57 -6.84 -2.71
N ILE A 277 21.60 -7.58 -2.17
CA ILE A 277 20.29 -7.06 -1.80
C ILE A 277 20.18 -7.15 -0.28
N LEU A 278 19.89 -6.02 0.37
CA LEU A 278 19.60 -5.95 1.81
C LEU A 278 18.08 -5.99 2.00
N VAL A 279 17.58 -6.89 2.86
CA VAL A 279 16.16 -7.10 3.16
C VAL A 279 15.91 -7.12 4.66
#